data_16761d932e05eaa557100763109f4226
#
_entry.id   16761d932e05eaa557100763109f4226
#
_cell.length_a   1.000
_cell.length_b   1.000
_cell.length_c   1.000
_cell.angle_alpha   90.00
_cell.angle_beta   90.00
_cell.angle_gamma   90.00
#
_symmetry.space_group_name_H-M   'P 1'
#
loop_
_entity.id
_entity.type
_entity.pdbx_description
1 polymer ?
#
loop_
_entity_poly.entity_id
_entity_poly.type
_entity_poly.pdbx_seq_one_letter_code
_entity_poly.pdbx_strand_id
1 'polypeptide(L)'
;KLNLNGIKKISKERILVELFKILDLKNFINLNDSEYLKELFYLIFPEFDSLERLERLKKICDPSQVSRDILLAVLLIDEKNNHEYFAHKYNISNQTKEYLNLLAKDLKFIEKNKNFFDKDLEKNIYLSNKNYLINLNILNFVNSSKYTFKEFSETLKKILQSKTHSFPIDGKLLIQNGMKEGSALGKVLKVIEDEWITNGFKISKDRI
;
A
#
# COMPACT_ATOMS: atom_id res chain seq x y z
N LYS A 1 4.06 -38.34 -1.34
CA LYS A 1 2.65 -37.96 -1.65
C LYS A 1 2.16 -37.04 -0.57
N LEU A 2 1.88 -35.78 -0.92
CA LEU A 2 1.30 -34.79 -0.02
C LEU A 2 -0.10 -35.24 0.42
N ASN A 3 -0.36 -35.22 1.72
CA ASN A 3 -1.67 -35.51 2.26
C ASN A 3 -2.56 -34.24 2.21
N LEU A 4 -2.94 -33.83 1.02
CA LEU A 4 -3.79 -32.65 0.77
C LEU A 4 -5.16 -32.74 1.46
N ASN A 5 -5.65 -33.94 1.72
CA ASN A 5 -6.88 -34.15 2.48
C ASN A 5 -6.76 -33.70 3.95
N GLY A 6 -5.53 -33.66 4.49
CA GLY A 6 -5.27 -33.11 5.80
C GLY A 6 -5.46 -31.61 5.87
N ILE A 7 -5.06 -30.87 4.82
CA ILE A 7 -5.17 -29.40 4.77
C ILE A 7 -6.64 -28.95 4.78
N LYS A 8 -7.55 -29.69 4.10
CA LYS A 8 -8.97 -29.39 4.10
C LYS A 8 -9.66 -29.48 5.47
N LYS A 9 -9.00 -30.13 6.45
CA LYS A 9 -9.50 -30.27 7.83
C LYS A 9 -8.97 -29.16 8.75
N ILE A 10 -8.03 -28.32 8.28
CA ILE A 10 -7.46 -27.23 9.07
C ILE A 10 -8.36 -26.00 8.92
N SER A 11 -8.62 -25.29 10.03
CA SER A 11 -9.40 -24.05 9.96
C SER A 11 -8.67 -22.98 9.15
N LYS A 12 -9.44 -22.10 8.51
CA LYS A 12 -8.89 -21.00 7.67
C LYS A 12 -8.00 -20.05 8.47
N GLU A 13 -8.37 -19.81 9.72
CA GLU A 13 -7.59 -18.97 10.64
C GLU A 13 -6.21 -19.58 10.90
N ARG A 14 -6.14 -20.88 11.12
CA ARG A 14 -4.87 -21.58 11.34
C ARG A 14 -4.01 -21.59 10.09
N ILE A 15 -4.61 -21.78 8.91
CA ILE A 15 -3.90 -21.67 7.63
C ILE A 15 -3.34 -20.26 7.45
N LEU A 16 -4.11 -19.21 7.78
CA LEU A 16 -3.68 -17.83 7.71
C LEU A 16 -2.50 -17.53 8.65
N VAL A 17 -2.56 -18.03 9.89
CA VAL A 17 -1.46 -17.88 10.87
C VAL A 17 -0.18 -18.51 10.34
N GLU A 18 -0.25 -19.72 9.78
CA GLU A 18 0.95 -20.37 9.20
C GLU A 18 1.43 -19.63 7.93
N LEU A 19 0.54 -19.14 7.10
CA LEU A 19 0.92 -18.29 5.97
C LEU A 19 1.69 -17.06 6.44
N PHE A 20 1.21 -16.38 7.46
CA PHE A 20 1.87 -15.17 7.98
C PHE A 20 3.27 -15.48 8.51
N LYS A 21 3.46 -16.61 9.20
CA LYS A 21 4.79 -17.08 9.60
C LYS A 21 5.70 -17.34 8.39
N ILE A 22 5.16 -17.92 7.32
CA ILE A 22 5.90 -18.18 6.08
C ILE A 22 6.32 -16.86 5.42
N LEU A 23 5.40 -15.88 5.33
CA LEU A 23 5.69 -14.57 4.75
C LEU A 23 6.72 -13.77 5.56
N ASP A 24 6.79 -13.99 6.88
CA ASP A 24 7.79 -13.35 7.75
C ASP A 24 9.18 -14.01 7.65
N LEU A 25 9.32 -15.14 6.94
CA LEU A 25 10.62 -15.78 6.71
C LEU A 25 11.43 -14.97 5.69
N LYS A 26 12.69 -14.67 6.03
CA LYS A 26 13.62 -13.93 5.14
C LYS A 26 13.79 -14.59 3.76
N ASN A 27 13.63 -15.91 3.69
CA ASN A 27 13.81 -16.70 2.46
C ASN A 27 12.51 -16.96 1.70
N PHE A 28 11.36 -16.41 2.14
CA PHE A 28 10.07 -16.64 1.48
C PHE A 28 10.13 -16.28 -0.02
N ILE A 29 10.84 -15.24 -0.36
CA ILE A 29 10.97 -14.78 -1.76
C ILE A 29 11.66 -15.79 -2.67
N ASN A 30 12.44 -16.74 -2.12
CA ASN A 30 13.06 -17.82 -2.86
C ASN A 30 12.09 -18.99 -3.14
N LEU A 31 10.80 -18.83 -2.81
CA LEU A 31 9.78 -19.82 -3.12
C LEU A 31 9.75 -20.16 -4.61
N ASN A 32 10.02 -19.18 -5.46
CA ASN A 32 10.08 -19.36 -6.92
C ASN A 32 11.29 -20.17 -7.40
N ASP A 33 12.32 -20.34 -6.59
CA ASP A 33 13.52 -21.09 -6.97
C ASP A 33 13.28 -22.62 -6.94
N SER A 34 12.14 -23.06 -6.39
CA SER A 34 11.74 -24.47 -6.33
C SER A 34 10.35 -24.67 -6.94
N GLU A 35 10.30 -25.35 -8.10
CA GLU A 35 9.04 -25.66 -8.80
C GLU A 35 8.07 -26.45 -7.89
N TYR A 36 8.61 -27.39 -7.11
CA TYR A 36 7.81 -28.16 -6.15
C TYR A 36 7.17 -27.29 -5.07
N LEU A 37 7.90 -26.34 -4.49
CA LEU A 37 7.36 -25.43 -3.47
C LEU A 37 6.32 -24.49 -4.07
N LYS A 38 6.55 -24.04 -5.28
CA LYS A 38 5.64 -23.20 -6.04
C LYS A 38 4.30 -23.91 -6.33
N GLU A 39 4.36 -25.13 -6.84
CA GLU A 39 3.16 -25.96 -7.06
C GLU A 39 2.40 -26.21 -5.75
N LEU A 40 3.12 -26.53 -4.66
CA LEU A 40 2.54 -26.72 -3.34
C LEU A 40 1.84 -25.45 -2.85
N PHE A 41 2.47 -24.30 -3.04
CA PHE A 41 1.94 -23.02 -2.61
C PHE A 41 0.65 -22.66 -3.38
N TYR A 42 0.64 -22.82 -4.70
CA TYR A 42 -0.56 -22.64 -5.53
C TYR A 42 -1.72 -23.59 -5.15
N LEU A 43 -1.38 -24.79 -4.73
CA LEU A 43 -2.38 -25.77 -4.34
C LEU A 43 -3.10 -25.39 -3.03
N ILE A 44 -2.37 -24.72 -2.11
CA ILE A 44 -2.90 -24.26 -0.82
C ILE A 44 -3.58 -22.89 -0.98
N PHE A 45 -2.94 -22.01 -1.74
CA PHE A 45 -3.33 -20.62 -1.93
C PHE A 45 -3.48 -20.30 -3.43
N PRO A 46 -4.57 -20.80 -4.07
CA PRO A 46 -4.79 -20.56 -5.50
C PRO A 46 -5.02 -19.09 -5.84
N GLU A 47 -5.22 -18.25 -4.84
CA GLU A 47 -5.34 -16.80 -5.00
C GLU A 47 -4.00 -16.11 -5.36
N PHE A 48 -2.87 -16.78 -5.08
CA PHE A 48 -1.53 -16.26 -5.38
C PHE A 48 -1.07 -16.73 -6.77
N ASP A 49 -1.77 -16.29 -7.81
CA ASP A 49 -1.50 -16.75 -9.18
C ASP A 49 -0.34 -16.03 -9.88
N SER A 50 0.31 -15.10 -9.21
CA SER A 50 1.36 -14.25 -9.77
C SER A 50 2.66 -14.27 -8.93
N LEU A 51 3.14 -15.47 -8.58
CA LEU A 51 4.39 -15.64 -7.80
C LEU A 51 5.63 -15.11 -8.53
N GLU A 52 5.61 -15.00 -9.86
CA GLU A 52 6.69 -14.40 -10.67
C GLU A 52 6.95 -12.93 -10.32
N ARG A 53 5.99 -12.24 -9.69
CA ARG A 53 6.19 -10.87 -9.19
C ARG A 53 7.24 -10.80 -8.10
N LEU A 54 7.48 -11.90 -7.37
CA LEU A 54 8.56 -11.97 -6.39
C LEU A 54 9.93 -11.80 -7.06
N GLU A 55 10.11 -12.31 -8.29
CA GLU A 55 11.36 -12.11 -9.04
C GLU A 55 11.59 -10.65 -9.43
N ARG A 56 10.49 -9.92 -9.70
CA ARG A 56 10.61 -8.49 -9.95
C ARG A 56 10.90 -7.74 -8.66
N LEU A 57 10.29 -8.14 -7.54
CA LEU A 57 10.54 -7.56 -6.23
C LEU A 57 12.02 -7.69 -5.81
N LYS A 58 12.65 -8.86 -6.03
CA LYS A 58 14.08 -9.09 -5.78
C LYS A 58 14.99 -8.08 -6.48
N LYS A 59 14.57 -7.53 -7.62
CA LYS A 59 15.36 -6.57 -8.40
C LYS A 59 15.42 -5.17 -7.78
N ILE A 60 14.49 -4.81 -6.90
CA ILE A 60 14.34 -3.45 -6.39
C ILE A 60 14.56 -3.29 -4.90
N CYS A 61 14.46 -4.36 -4.14
CA CYS A 61 14.66 -4.31 -2.69
C CYS A 61 15.12 -5.67 -2.15
N ASP A 62 15.75 -5.63 -0.98
CA ASP A 62 15.94 -6.82 -0.17
C ASP A 62 14.57 -7.22 0.42
N PRO A 63 14.07 -8.39 0.06
CA PRO A 63 12.74 -8.81 0.47
C PRO A 63 12.59 -9.03 1.97
N SER A 64 13.68 -9.25 2.67
CA SER A 64 13.68 -9.35 4.14
C SER A 64 13.34 -8.02 4.82
N GLN A 65 13.37 -6.91 4.07
CA GLN A 65 13.03 -5.57 4.54
C GLN A 65 11.61 -5.14 4.14
N VAL A 66 10.93 -5.97 3.33
CA VAL A 66 9.56 -5.70 2.89
C VAL A 66 8.58 -6.20 3.94
N SER A 67 7.61 -5.36 4.31
CA SER A 67 6.59 -5.77 5.27
C SER A 67 5.68 -6.86 4.69
N ARG A 68 5.13 -7.70 5.58
CA ARG A 68 4.17 -8.73 5.20
C ARG A 68 2.98 -8.19 4.40
N ASP A 69 2.47 -7.01 4.75
CA ASP A 69 1.33 -6.42 4.05
C ASP A 69 1.67 -6.07 2.60
N ILE A 70 2.92 -5.66 2.32
CA ILE A 70 3.38 -5.43 0.95
C ILE A 70 3.60 -6.74 0.21
N LEU A 71 4.12 -7.78 0.87
CA LEU A 71 4.22 -9.11 0.25
C LEU A 71 2.83 -9.63 -0.12
N LEU A 72 1.82 -9.47 0.75
CA LEU A 72 0.42 -9.80 0.42
C LEU A 72 -0.09 -8.97 -0.76
N ALA A 73 0.18 -7.67 -0.80
CA ALA A 73 -0.21 -6.82 -1.90
C ALA A 73 0.41 -7.25 -3.24
N VAL A 74 1.72 -7.56 -3.24
CA VAL A 74 2.44 -8.07 -4.42
C VAL A 74 1.83 -9.37 -4.94
N LEU A 75 1.42 -10.26 -4.04
CA LEU A 75 0.90 -11.58 -4.38
C LEU A 75 -0.58 -11.57 -4.78
N LEU A 76 -1.37 -10.61 -4.26
CA LEU A 76 -2.84 -10.66 -4.32
C LEU A 76 -3.46 -9.56 -5.18
N ILE A 77 -2.80 -8.40 -5.35
CA ILE A 77 -3.39 -7.29 -6.10
C ILE A 77 -3.18 -7.52 -7.59
N ASP A 78 -4.29 -7.81 -8.27
CA ASP A 78 -4.35 -8.10 -9.70
C ASP A 78 -5.66 -7.57 -10.30
N GLU A 79 -5.89 -7.84 -11.58
CA GLU A 79 -7.12 -7.49 -12.28
C GLU A 79 -8.34 -8.34 -11.87
N LYS A 80 -8.11 -9.50 -11.23
CA LYS A 80 -9.15 -10.48 -10.83
C LYS A 80 -9.74 -10.20 -9.44
N ASN A 81 -9.23 -9.17 -8.73
CA ASN A 81 -9.60 -8.84 -7.35
C ASN A 81 -9.32 -9.99 -6.35
N ASN A 82 -8.25 -10.75 -6.56
CA ASN A 82 -7.87 -11.86 -5.67
C ASN A 82 -7.66 -11.41 -4.22
N HIS A 83 -7.26 -10.16 -3.97
CA HIS A 83 -7.13 -9.59 -2.62
C HIS A 83 -8.47 -9.51 -1.86
N GLU A 84 -9.58 -9.19 -2.54
CA GLU A 84 -10.91 -9.16 -1.91
C GLU A 84 -11.40 -10.56 -1.56
N TYR A 85 -11.23 -11.51 -2.51
CA TYR A 85 -11.58 -12.90 -2.30
C TYR A 85 -10.79 -13.52 -1.15
N PHE A 86 -9.46 -13.30 -1.12
CA PHE A 86 -8.57 -13.75 -0.05
C PHE A 86 -8.99 -13.16 1.30
N ALA A 87 -9.26 -11.86 1.34
CA ALA A 87 -9.70 -11.16 2.56
C ALA A 87 -10.97 -11.75 3.14
N HIS A 88 -11.94 -12.09 2.30
CA HIS A 88 -13.18 -12.73 2.70
C HIS A 88 -12.97 -14.20 3.11
N LYS A 89 -12.20 -14.98 2.32
CA LYS A 89 -11.96 -16.39 2.55
C LYS A 89 -11.29 -16.68 3.88
N TYR A 90 -10.28 -15.84 4.26
CA TYR A 90 -9.45 -16.05 5.45
C TYR A 90 -9.81 -15.11 6.60
N ASN A 91 -10.81 -14.24 6.43
CA ASN A 91 -11.26 -13.28 7.44
C ASN A 91 -10.10 -12.46 8.03
N ILE A 92 -9.28 -11.86 7.16
CA ILE A 92 -8.15 -11.03 7.57
C ILE A 92 -8.63 -9.78 8.32
N SER A 93 -7.73 -9.12 9.06
CA SER A 93 -8.08 -7.91 9.82
C SER A 93 -8.64 -6.80 8.90
N ASN A 94 -9.57 -6.01 9.41
CA ASN A 94 -10.12 -4.87 8.67
C ASN A 94 -9.03 -3.91 8.23
N GLN A 95 -8.03 -3.67 9.07
CA GLN A 95 -6.90 -2.81 8.74
C GLN A 95 -6.14 -3.31 7.51
N THR A 96 -5.77 -4.60 7.46
CA THR A 96 -5.09 -5.19 6.30
C THR A 96 -5.97 -5.17 5.06
N LYS A 97 -7.27 -5.46 5.22
CA LYS A 97 -8.25 -5.42 4.10
C LYS A 97 -8.37 -4.02 3.50
N GLU A 98 -8.54 -3.00 4.34
CA GLU A 98 -8.62 -1.59 3.90
C GLU A 98 -7.34 -1.15 3.20
N TYR A 99 -6.18 -1.54 3.74
CA TYR A 99 -4.89 -1.24 3.15
C TYR A 99 -4.71 -1.85 1.75
N LEU A 100 -5.05 -3.14 1.58
CA LEU A 100 -5.00 -3.81 0.29
C LEU A 100 -5.96 -3.17 -0.73
N ASN A 101 -7.18 -2.85 -0.30
CA ASN A 101 -8.17 -2.19 -1.16
C ASN A 101 -7.70 -0.79 -1.60
N LEU A 102 -7.08 -0.03 -0.69
CA LEU A 102 -6.55 1.29 -1.01
C LEU A 102 -5.40 1.20 -2.03
N LEU A 103 -4.45 0.27 -1.80
CA LEU A 103 -3.36 0.03 -2.75
C LEU A 103 -3.86 -0.41 -4.13
N ALA A 104 -4.86 -1.30 -4.18
CA ALA A 104 -5.44 -1.76 -5.44
C ALA A 104 -6.14 -0.63 -6.21
N LYS A 105 -6.89 0.22 -5.50
CA LYS A 105 -7.54 1.41 -6.06
C LYS A 105 -6.52 2.39 -6.62
N ASP A 106 -5.48 2.71 -5.84
CA ASP A 106 -4.49 3.71 -6.23
C ASP A 106 -3.56 3.19 -7.32
N LEU A 107 -3.27 1.88 -7.38
CA LEU A 107 -2.55 1.27 -8.50
C LEU A 107 -3.32 1.48 -9.81
N LYS A 108 -4.63 1.19 -9.84
CA LYS A 108 -5.49 1.43 -11.01
C LYS A 108 -5.55 2.92 -11.40
N PHE A 109 -5.45 3.81 -10.40
CA PHE A 109 -5.41 5.26 -10.64
C PHE A 109 -4.09 5.70 -11.29
N ILE A 110 -2.95 5.17 -10.83
CA ILE A 110 -1.61 5.47 -11.38
C ILE A 110 -1.50 5.03 -12.84
N GLU A 111 -2.02 3.86 -13.19
CA GLU A 111 -2.00 3.35 -14.56
C GLU A 111 -2.64 4.34 -15.56
N LYS A 112 -3.66 5.07 -15.11
CA LYS A 112 -4.36 6.08 -15.90
C LYS A 112 -3.75 7.48 -15.80
N ASN A 113 -2.97 7.76 -14.75
CA ASN A 113 -2.44 9.07 -14.40
C ASN A 113 -0.93 9.04 -14.25
N LYS A 114 -0.21 9.06 -15.35
CA LYS A 114 1.27 8.97 -15.39
C LYS A 114 2.00 10.05 -14.57
N ASN A 115 1.34 11.17 -14.28
CA ASN A 115 1.91 12.30 -13.54
C ASN A 115 1.67 12.19 -12.01
N PHE A 116 1.13 11.08 -11.52
CA PHE A 116 0.80 10.90 -10.09
C PHE A 116 1.99 11.15 -9.16
N PHE A 117 3.17 10.66 -9.53
CA PHE A 117 4.39 10.83 -8.75
C PHE A 117 5.18 12.12 -9.07
N ASP A 118 4.67 12.98 -9.95
CA ASP A 118 5.33 14.23 -10.36
C ASP A 118 4.57 15.45 -9.86
N LYS A 119 3.39 15.69 -10.41
CA LYS A 119 2.69 16.96 -10.24
C LYS A 119 2.14 17.20 -8.84
N ASP A 120 1.65 16.16 -8.18
CA ASP A 120 0.97 16.27 -6.89
C ASP A 120 1.69 15.48 -5.78
N LEU A 121 3.00 15.24 -5.94
CA LEU A 121 3.74 14.35 -5.04
C LEU A 121 3.71 14.80 -3.57
N GLU A 122 3.98 16.09 -3.29
CA GLU A 122 3.95 16.61 -1.92
C GLU A 122 2.56 16.53 -1.30
N LYS A 123 1.52 16.79 -2.09
CA LYS A 123 0.11 16.61 -1.70
C LYS A 123 -0.18 15.15 -1.36
N ASN A 124 0.25 14.23 -2.21
CA ASN A 124 0.05 12.80 -1.99
C ASN A 124 0.82 12.30 -0.75
N ILE A 125 2.03 12.84 -0.49
CA ILE A 125 2.79 12.56 0.73
C ILE A 125 2.04 13.06 1.97
N TYR A 126 1.46 14.25 1.91
CA TYR A 126 0.69 14.81 3.02
C TYR A 126 -0.55 13.97 3.33
N LEU A 127 -1.31 13.58 2.30
CA LEU A 127 -2.56 12.84 2.46
C LEU A 127 -2.38 11.37 2.89
N SER A 128 -1.26 10.74 2.52
CA SER A 128 -1.04 9.30 2.78
C SER A 128 0.20 8.99 3.61
N ASN A 129 1.31 9.52 3.36
CA ASN A 129 2.68 9.46 3.88
C ASN A 129 3.68 8.85 2.87
N LYS A 130 4.98 9.07 3.15
CA LYS A 130 6.06 8.57 2.26
C LYS A 130 6.09 7.06 2.15
N ASN A 131 5.92 6.34 3.26
CA ASN A 131 5.99 4.88 3.27
C ASN A 131 4.90 4.26 2.40
N TYR A 132 3.69 4.81 2.45
CA TYR A 132 2.60 4.38 1.59
C TYR A 132 2.95 4.57 0.10
N LEU A 133 3.50 5.72 -0.28
CA LEU A 133 3.88 5.99 -1.67
C LEU A 133 5.07 5.14 -2.14
N ILE A 134 6.01 4.81 -1.25
CA ILE A 134 7.09 3.85 -1.55
C ILE A 134 6.47 2.48 -1.84
N ASN A 135 5.55 2.02 -1.00
CA ASN A 135 4.86 0.74 -1.19
C ASN A 135 4.05 0.69 -2.50
N LEU A 136 3.39 1.79 -2.83
CA LEU A 136 2.65 1.94 -4.08
C LEU A 136 3.59 1.94 -5.30
N ASN A 137 4.78 2.56 -5.19
CA ASN A 137 5.81 2.53 -6.23
C ASN A 137 6.37 1.11 -6.44
N ILE A 138 6.61 0.36 -5.34
CA ILE A 138 6.99 -1.06 -5.39
C ILE A 138 5.92 -1.85 -6.14
N LEU A 139 4.66 -1.69 -5.75
CA LEU A 139 3.54 -2.41 -6.34
C LEU A 139 3.38 -2.08 -7.84
N ASN A 140 3.52 -0.82 -8.22
CA ASN A 140 3.51 -0.40 -9.62
C ASN A 140 4.63 -1.07 -10.42
N PHE A 141 5.84 -1.16 -9.88
CA PHE A 141 6.96 -1.82 -10.55
C PHE A 141 6.73 -3.32 -10.73
N VAL A 142 6.25 -4.01 -9.72
CA VAL A 142 6.08 -5.47 -9.80
C VAL A 142 4.91 -5.88 -10.70
N ASN A 143 3.88 -5.03 -10.83
CA ASN A 143 2.71 -5.28 -11.67
C ASN A 143 2.88 -4.86 -13.13
N SER A 144 3.68 -3.83 -13.43
CA SER A 144 3.83 -3.29 -14.78
C SER A 144 5.16 -3.65 -15.43
N SER A 145 5.13 -4.42 -16.52
CA SER A 145 6.33 -4.69 -17.33
C SER A 145 6.86 -3.44 -18.03
N LYS A 146 6.03 -2.43 -18.24
CA LYS A 146 6.38 -1.16 -18.89
C LYS A 146 7.07 -0.19 -17.95
N TYR A 147 6.90 -0.34 -16.63
CA TYR A 147 7.53 0.50 -15.63
C TYR A 147 8.94 -0.02 -15.34
N THR A 148 9.94 0.75 -15.77
CA THR A 148 11.33 0.32 -15.75
C THR A 148 11.99 0.50 -14.38
N PHE A 149 13.12 -0.18 -14.15
CA PHE A 149 13.93 0.03 -12.93
C PHE A 149 14.43 1.48 -12.79
N LYS A 150 14.73 2.13 -13.92
CA LYS A 150 15.13 3.54 -13.92
C LYS A 150 14.00 4.44 -13.38
N GLU A 151 12.80 4.29 -13.93
CA GLU A 151 11.62 5.06 -13.49
C GLU A 151 11.27 4.80 -12.03
N PHE A 152 11.34 3.53 -11.59
CA PHE A 152 11.17 3.15 -10.18
C PHE A 152 12.17 3.90 -9.28
N SER A 153 13.46 3.88 -9.63
CA SER A 153 14.53 4.48 -8.83
C SER A 153 14.41 6.01 -8.78
N GLU A 154 14.06 6.64 -9.91
CA GLU A 154 13.83 8.08 -10.00
C GLU A 154 12.61 8.49 -9.13
N THR A 155 11.52 7.74 -9.21
CA THR A 155 10.33 7.95 -8.39
C THR A 155 10.63 7.78 -6.91
N LEU A 156 11.35 6.73 -6.52
CA LEU A 156 11.77 6.50 -5.13
C LEU A 156 12.60 7.68 -4.61
N LYS A 157 13.56 8.15 -5.39
CA LYS A 157 14.38 9.31 -5.04
C LYS A 157 13.54 10.57 -4.84
N LYS A 158 12.57 10.83 -5.73
CA LYS A 158 11.64 11.97 -5.60
C LYS A 158 10.83 11.87 -4.29
N ILE A 159 10.26 10.71 -3.96
CA ILE A 159 9.49 10.50 -2.72
C ILE A 159 10.36 10.76 -1.49
N LEU A 160 11.58 10.21 -1.47
CA LEU A 160 12.49 10.37 -0.32
C LEU A 160 12.93 11.82 -0.13
N GLN A 161 13.22 12.55 -1.21
CA GLN A 161 13.69 13.94 -1.18
C GLN A 161 12.59 14.98 -0.99
N SER A 162 11.31 14.62 -1.26
CA SER A 162 10.19 15.54 -1.12
C SER A 162 9.99 15.99 0.33
N LYS A 163 9.53 17.22 0.49
CA LYS A 163 9.19 17.78 1.80
C LYS A 163 7.94 17.08 2.38
N THR A 164 7.92 16.95 3.69
CA THR A 164 6.73 16.57 4.44
C THR A 164 6.18 17.83 5.09
N HIS A 165 4.93 18.16 4.78
CA HIS A 165 4.26 19.32 5.33
C HIS A 165 3.47 18.96 6.57
N SER A 166 3.28 19.92 7.47
CA SER A 166 2.43 19.82 8.65
C SER A 166 1.47 21.00 8.61
N PHE A 167 0.17 20.73 8.77
CA PHE A 167 -0.85 21.77 8.75
C PHE A 167 -0.67 22.68 10.00
N PRO A 168 -0.48 24.00 9.83
CA PRO A 168 -0.07 24.87 10.91
C PRO A 168 -1.21 25.42 11.75
N ILE A 169 -2.48 25.14 11.40
CA ILE A 169 -3.65 25.64 12.11
C ILE A 169 -4.29 24.49 12.88
N ASP A 170 -4.57 24.72 14.16
CA ASP A 170 -5.32 23.80 15.01
C ASP A 170 -6.62 24.44 15.52
N GLY A 171 -7.46 23.62 16.18
CA GLY A 171 -8.72 24.09 16.73
C GLY A 171 -8.56 25.16 17.80
N LYS A 172 -7.45 25.15 18.54
CA LYS A 172 -7.17 26.15 19.60
C LYS A 172 -6.97 27.53 19.01
N LEU A 173 -6.25 27.62 17.90
CA LEU A 173 -6.03 28.90 17.21
C LEU A 173 -7.36 29.52 16.75
N LEU A 174 -8.27 28.70 16.20
CA LEU A 174 -9.58 29.20 15.76
C LEU A 174 -10.46 29.64 16.93
N ILE A 175 -10.41 28.94 18.06
CA ILE A 175 -11.14 29.33 19.28
C ILE A 175 -10.59 30.64 19.81
N GLN A 176 -9.29 30.85 19.85
CA GLN A 176 -8.65 32.10 20.25
C GLN A 176 -9.06 33.28 19.35
N ASN A 177 -9.39 33.01 18.09
CA ASN A 177 -9.91 33.99 17.13
C ASN A 177 -11.45 34.08 17.13
N GLY A 178 -12.13 33.61 18.17
CA GLY A 178 -13.55 33.83 18.38
C GLY A 178 -14.51 32.75 17.90
N MET A 179 -13.99 31.62 17.37
CA MET A 179 -14.84 30.47 17.00
C MET A 179 -15.30 29.74 18.25
N LYS A 180 -16.55 29.28 18.24
CA LYS A 180 -17.10 28.42 19.30
C LYS A 180 -16.73 26.96 19.06
N GLU A 181 -16.49 26.23 20.15
CA GLU A 181 -16.32 24.77 20.09
C GLU A 181 -17.55 24.08 19.50
N GLY A 182 -17.34 23.03 18.69
CA GLY A 182 -18.40 22.21 18.12
C GLY A 182 -18.10 21.70 16.73
N SER A 183 -19.07 21.05 16.11
CA SER A 183 -18.93 20.44 14.79
C SER A 183 -18.58 21.43 13.66
N ALA A 184 -18.95 22.71 13.83
CA ALA A 184 -18.61 23.78 12.89
C ALA A 184 -17.10 24.02 12.82
N LEU A 185 -16.39 23.93 13.95
CA LEU A 185 -14.94 24.12 14.04
C LEU A 185 -14.19 23.12 13.14
N GLY A 186 -14.55 21.82 13.21
CA GLY A 186 -13.95 20.79 12.38
C GLY A 186 -14.18 21.00 10.87
N LYS A 187 -15.36 21.49 10.50
CA LYS A 187 -15.66 21.80 9.10
C LYS A 187 -14.82 22.97 8.59
N VAL A 188 -14.66 24.02 9.38
CA VAL A 188 -13.84 25.17 9.00
C VAL A 188 -12.36 24.78 8.91
N LEU A 189 -11.83 24.02 9.89
CA LEU A 189 -10.46 23.50 9.82
C LEU A 189 -10.23 22.73 8.53
N LYS A 190 -11.16 21.85 8.15
CA LYS A 190 -11.03 21.07 6.90
C LYS A 190 -11.03 21.94 5.66
N VAL A 191 -11.88 22.97 5.60
CA VAL A 191 -11.90 23.90 4.46
C VAL A 191 -10.58 24.65 4.35
N ILE A 192 -10.03 25.15 5.48
CA ILE A 192 -8.73 25.85 5.48
C ILE A 192 -7.58 24.89 5.10
N GLU A 193 -7.62 23.66 5.58
CA GLU A 193 -6.64 22.62 5.20
C GLU A 193 -6.68 22.30 3.72
N ASP A 194 -7.86 22.12 3.14
CA ASP A 194 -8.05 21.87 1.70
C ASP A 194 -7.56 23.04 0.85
N GLU A 195 -7.83 24.29 1.27
CA GLU A 195 -7.29 25.49 0.62
C GLU A 195 -5.76 25.55 0.74
N TRP A 196 -5.20 25.27 1.92
CA TRP A 196 -3.76 25.28 2.16
C TRP A 196 -3.03 24.26 1.28
N ILE A 197 -3.57 23.04 1.15
CA ILE A 197 -3.06 22.01 0.23
C ILE A 197 -3.11 22.51 -1.21
N THR A 198 -4.24 23.07 -1.63
CA THR A 198 -4.47 23.54 -3.00
C THR A 198 -3.56 24.71 -3.37
N ASN A 199 -3.23 25.56 -2.40
CA ASN A 199 -2.33 26.72 -2.56
C ASN A 199 -0.84 26.35 -2.39
N GLY A 200 -0.47 25.07 -2.53
CA GLY A 200 0.91 24.61 -2.42
C GLY A 200 1.49 24.80 -1.02
N PHE A 201 0.71 24.47 0.00
CA PHE A 201 1.06 24.51 1.43
C PHE A 201 1.38 25.93 1.94
N LYS A 202 0.68 26.92 1.41
CA LYS A 202 0.76 28.32 1.82
C LYS A 202 -0.59 28.81 2.33
N ILE A 203 -0.57 29.53 3.46
CA ILE A 203 -1.74 30.22 4.00
C ILE A 203 -1.65 31.69 3.61
N SER A 204 -2.73 32.25 3.08
CA SER A 204 -2.86 33.69 2.88
C SER A 204 -3.00 34.37 4.25
N LYS A 205 -2.24 35.46 4.48
CA LYS A 205 -2.28 36.22 5.72
C LYS A 205 -3.67 36.79 6.03
N ASP A 206 -4.50 36.95 5.03
CA ASP A 206 -5.87 37.51 5.17
C ASP A 206 -6.90 36.48 5.65
N ARG A 207 -6.49 35.24 5.94
CA ARG A 207 -7.34 34.13 6.35
C ARG A 207 -7.12 33.65 7.79
N ILE A 208 -6.19 34.25 8.53
CA ILE A 208 -5.89 34.01 9.94
C ILE A 208 -6.31 35.25 10.72
#